data_0bdd875637c8bec443d21724494489d2
#
_entry.id   0bdd875637c8bec443d21724494489d2
#
_cell.length_a   1.000
_cell.length_b   1.000
_cell.length_c   1.000
_cell.angle_alpha   90.00
_cell.angle_beta   90.00
_cell.angle_gamma   90.00
#
_symmetry.space_group_name_H-M   'P 1'
#
loop_
_entity.id
_entity.type
_entity.pdbx_description
1 polymer ?
#
loop_
_entity_poly.entity_id
_entity_poly.type
_entity_poly.pdbx_seq_one_letter_code
_entity_poly.pdbx_strand_id
1 'polypeptide(L)'
;FAVIVLHLSAQHWADTDVYSRAWQAFNLYDSAVRWAVPVFVMISGALFLGRDTTIRTILKKNVLRMAGVFVFWSGCYALISLIFRRSPLFDVFSQFITGHYHLWFLYMIVGLYLLIPLLRPIVQNETLMRYFLLLALVFTFLLPQLALFCSFVSPRVSTVITTVIMYTYCYFPLGLTVYFVGGYYLS
;
A
#
# COMPACT_ATOMS: atom_id res chain seq x y z
N PHE A 1 3.48 2.42 16.52
CA PHE A 1 4.36 1.39 17.05
C PHE A 1 4.48 0.19 16.10
N ALA A 2 3.39 -0.47 15.69
CA ALA A 2 3.41 -1.64 14.80
C ALA A 2 4.20 -1.43 13.49
N VAL A 3 4.07 -0.26 12.86
CA VAL A 3 4.84 0.09 11.64
C VAL A 3 6.34 0.17 11.90
N ILE A 4 6.77 0.62 13.09
CA ILE A 4 8.20 0.64 13.46
C ILE A 4 8.73 -0.80 13.58
N VAL A 5 7.98 -1.68 14.23
CA VAL A 5 8.34 -3.11 14.34
C VAL A 5 8.42 -3.75 12.95
N LEU A 6 7.46 -3.45 12.05
CA LEU A 6 7.47 -3.91 10.67
C LEU A 6 8.78 -3.53 9.95
N HIS A 7 9.18 -2.27 10.05
CA HIS A 7 10.40 -1.81 9.39
C HIS A 7 11.68 -2.40 9.98
N LEU A 8 11.72 -2.56 11.31
CA LEU A 8 12.87 -3.18 11.98
C LEU A 8 13.02 -4.67 11.63
N SER A 9 11.91 -5.42 11.59
CA SER A 9 11.93 -6.83 11.21
C SER A 9 12.24 -7.05 9.72
N ALA A 10 11.76 -6.18 8.85
CA ALA A 10 11.99 -6.27 7.41
C ALA A 10 13.40 -5.87 6.97
N GLN A 11 14.14 -5.08 7.77
CA GLN A 11 15.42 -4.50 7.37
C GLN A 11 16.49 -5.57 7.03
N HIS A 12 16.51 -6.68 7.75
CA HIS A 12 17.47 -7.78 7.57
C HIS A 12 16.83 -9.08 7.07
N TRP A 13 15.54 -9.05 6.76
CA TRP A 13 14.78 -10.23 6.38
C TRP A 13 15.25 -10.85 5.07
N ALA A 14 15.63 -10.02 4.08
CA ALA A 14 16.10 -10.47 2.77
C ALA A 14 17.55 -10.99 2.80
N ASP A 15 18.38 -10.49 3.73
CA ASP A 15 19.81 -10.80 3.80
C ASP A 15 20.12 -11.94 4.78
N THR A 16 19.11 -12.45 5.49
CA THR A 16 19.26 -13.49 6.51
C THR A 16 18.86 -14.85 5.96
N ASP A 17 19.64 -15.89 6.26
CA ASP A 17 19.32 -17.27 5.87
C ASP A 17 17.94 -17.70 6.40
N VAL A 18 17.08 -18.16 5.49
CA VAL A 18 15.69 -18.56 5.75
C VAL A 18 15.59 -19.68 6.81
N TYR A 19 16.59 -20.52 6.91
CA TYR A 19 16.63 -21.63 7.89
C TYR A 19 17.17 -21.21 9.25
N SER A 20 17.66 -19.97 9.39
CA SER A 20 18.19 -19.47 10.66
C SER A 20 17.09 -19.13 11.66
N ARG A 21 17.40 -19.24 12.96
CA ARG A 21 16.49 -18.80 14.04
C ARG A 21 16.23 -17.28 13.99
N ALA A 22 17.22 -16.52 13.53
CA ALA A 22 17.08 -15.07 13.37
C ALA A 22 16.01 -14.74 12.32
N TRP A 23 16.03 -15.41 11.15
CA TRP A 23 15.03 -15.22 10.12
C TRP A 23 13.62 -15.59 10.62
N GLN A 24 13.50 -16.70 11.34
CA GLN A 24 12.21 -17.13 11.94
C GLN A 24 11.66 -16.07 12.90
N ALA A 25 12.53 -15.47 13.74
CA ALA A 25 12.12 -14.39 14.62
C ALA A 25 11.67 -13.15 13.84
N PHE A 26 12.43 -12.70 12.82
CA PHE A 26 12.05 -11.59 11.96
C PHE A 26 10.71 -11.85 11.25
N ASN A 27 10.53 -13.06 10.72
CA ASN A 27 9.28 -13.45 10.05
C ASN A 27 8.08 -13.45 11.01
N LEU A 28 8.26 -13.89 12.25
CA LEU A 28 7.23 -13.85 13.28
C LEU A 28 6.82 -12.41 13.62
N TYR A 29 7.79 -11.52 13.88
CA TYR A 29 7.50 -10.11 14.16
C TYR A 29 6.86 -9.40 12.97
N ASP A 30 7.39 -9.60 11.76
CA ASP A 30 6.83 -9.03 10.54
C ASP A 30 5.37 -9.49 10.34
N SER A 31 5.11 -10.78 10.44
CA SER A 31 3.77 -11.35 10.28
C SER A 31 2.78 -10.82 11.33
N ALA A 32 3.24 -10.67 12.59
CA ALA A 32 2.40 -10.19 13.68
C ALA A 32 1.96 -8.72 13.50
N VAL A 33 2.66 -7.91 12.70
CA VAL A 33 2.37 -6.48 12.54
C VAL A 33 1.97 -6.08 11.11
N ARG A 34 1.89 -7.00 10.16
CA ARG A 34 1.52 -6.71 8.75
C ARG A 34 0.15 -6.06 8.58
N TRP A 35 -0.76 -6.26 9.51
CA TRP A 35 -2.08 -5.62 9.53
C TRP A 35 -2.03 -4.10 9.71
N ALA A 36 -0.90 -3.54 10.15
CA ALA A 36 -0.78 -2.13 10.51
C ALA A 36 -1.10 -1.18 9.35
N VAL A 37 -0.59 -1.45 8.13
CA VAL A 37 -0.86 -0.63 6.95
C VAL A 37 -2.31 -0.76 6.49
N PRO A 38 -2.88 -1.97 6.30
CA PRO A 38 -4.30 -2.14 5.99
C PRO A 38 -5.22 -1.41 6.97
N VAL A 39 -5.01 -1.56 8.27
CA VAL A 39 -5.84 -0.90 9.29
C VAL A 39 -5.71 0.61 9.23
N PHE A 40 -4.51 1.14 9.01
CA PHE A 40 -4.34 2.59 8.82
C PHE A 40 -5.11 3.11 7.61
N VAL A 41 -5.09 2.37 6.50
CA VAL A 41 -5.86 2.69 5.29
C VAL A 41 -7.37 2.63 5.57
N MET A 42 -7.84 1.62 6.32
CA MET A 42 -9.24 1.50 6.74
C MET A 42 -9.69 2.70 7.59
N ILE A 43 -8.91 3.07 8.61
CA ILE A 43 -9.19 4.25 9.43
C ILE A 43 -9.25 5.51 8.58
N SER A 44 -8.33 5.65 7.63
CA SER A 44 -8.34 6.79 6.70
C SER A 44 -9.61 6.80 5.85
N GLY A 45 -10.07 5.66 5.36
CA GLY A 45 -11.33 5.51 4.60
C GLY A 45 -12.54 5.94 5.42
N ALA A 46 -12.67 5.42 6.65
CA ALA A 46 -13.73 5.80 7.58
C ALA A 46 -13.77 7.31 7.84
N LEU A 47 -12.60 7.94 7.99
CA LEU A 47 -12.50 9.37 8.30
C LEU A 47 -12.76 10.29 7.10
N PHE A 48 -12.42 9.87 5.87
CA PHE A 48 -12.39 10.77 4.71
C PHE A 48 -13.52 10.54 3.70
N LEU A 49 -14.02 9.31 3.52
CA LEU A 49 -15.05 9.03 2.52
C LEU A 49 -16.41 9.61 2.91
N GLY A 50 -16.77 9.57 4.20
CA GLY A 50 -18.02 10.12 4.70
C GLY A 50 -18.06 11.64 4.81
N ARG A 51 -16.90 12.33 4.66
CA ARG A 51 -16.86 13.80 4.80
C ARG A 51 -17.23 14.48 3.48
N ASP A 52 -18.16 15.42 3.56
CA ASP A 52 -18.52 16.26 2.41
C ASP A 52 -17.46 17.37 2.23
N THR A 53 -16.37 17.02 1.56
CA THR A 53 -15.25 17.93 1.26
C THR A 53 -15.11 18.13 -0.23
N THR A 54 -14.84 19.38 -0.66
CA THR A 54 -14.62 19.70 -2.07
C THR A 54 -13.28 19.15 -2.58
N ILE A 55 -13.19 18.88 -3.88
CA ILE A 55 -11.93 18.45 -4.55
C ILE A 55 -10.81 19.44 -4.24
N ARG A 56 -11.11 20.75 -4.27
CA ARG A 56 -10.12 21.78 -3.95
C ARG A 56 -9.56 21.64 -2.53
N THR A 57 -10.40 21.30 -1.56
CA THR A 57 -9.97 21.07 -0.17
C THR A 57 -9.11 19.81 -0.05
N ILE A 58 -9.48 18.73 -0.73
CA ILE A 58 -8.68 17.49 -0.76
C ILE A 58 -7.30 17.80 -1.33
N LEU A 59 -7.21 18.47 -2.47
CA LEU A 59 -5.93 18.79 -3.10
C LEU A 59 -5.08 19.72 -2.23
N LYS A 60 -5.65 20.84 -1.75
CA LYS A 60 -4.88 21.87 -1.03
C LYS A 60 -4.53 21.47 0.42
N LYS A 61 -5.42 20.77 1.12
CA LYS A 61 -5.16 20.38 2.52
C LYS A 61 -4.50 19.01 2.64
N ASN A 62 -5.03 18.00 1.97
CA ASN A 62 -4.60 16.63 2.19
C ASN A 62 -3.43 16.26 1.27
N VAL A 63 -3.59 16.41 -0.05
CA VAL A 63 -2.56 16.04 -1.01
C VAL A 63 -1.32 16.92 -0.85
N LEU A 64 -1.48 18.24 -0.86
CA LEU A 64 -0.34 19.17 -0.76
C LEU A 64 0.41 19.02 0.58
N ARG A 65 -0.30 18.74 1.68
CA ARG A 65 0.33 18.45 2.97
C ARG A 65 1.19 17.19 2.93
N MET A 66 0.68 16.09 2.36
CA MET A 66 1.44 14.83 2.24
C MET A 66 2.62 14.98 1.27
N ALA A 67 2.41 15.68 0.14
CA ALA A 67 3.48 16.01 -0.79
C ALA A 67 4.57 16.86 -0.12
N GLY A 68 4.21 17.85 0.69
CA GLY A 68 5.16 18.65 1.45
C GLY A 68 6.00 17.83 2.44
N VAL A 69 5.36 16.90 3.16
CA VAL A 69 6.05 15.95 4.05
C VAL A 69 7.00 15.06 3.25
N PHE A 70 6.55 14.57 2.10
CA PHE A 70 7.39 13.74 1.22
C PHE A 70 8.61 14.52 0.72
N VAL A 71 8.42 15.71 0.17
CA VAL A 71 9.52 16.56 -0.34
C VAL A 71 10.52 16.88 0.76
N PHE A 72 10.04 17.22 1.95
CA PHE A 72 10.90 17.52 3.09
C PHE A 72 11.78 16.33 3.48
N TRP A 73 11.18 15.17 3.74
CA TRP A 73 11.94 13.99 4.16
C TRP A 73 12.81 13.41 3.04
N SER A 74 12.30 13.36 1.81
CA SER A 74 13.09 12.94 0.66
C SER A 74 14.29 13.85 0.44
N GLY A 75 14.13 15.16 0.62
CA GLY A 75 15.21 16.14 0.59
C GLY A 75 16.25 15.88 1.68
N CYS A 76 15.83 15.62 2.92
CA CYS A 76 16.75 15.27 4.01
C CYS A 76 17.59 14.01 3.69
N TYR A 77 16.97 12.94 3.18
CA TYR A 77 17.68 11.72 2.80
C TYR A 77 18.62 11.93 1.61
N ALA A 78 18.20 12.70 0.61
CA ALA A 78 19.03 13.06 -0.54
C ALA A 78 20.27 13.88 -0.11
N LEU A 79 20.12 14.85 0.80
CA LEU A 79 21.22 15.63 1.37
C LEU A 79 22.18 14.76 2.17
N ILE A 80 21.70 13.84 3.00
CA ILE A 80 22.53 12.87 3.73
C ILE A 80 23.33 12.01 2.74
N SER A 81 22.68 11.54 1.68
CA SER A 81 23.34 10.74 0.64
C SER A 81 24.45 11.54 -0.10
N LEU A 82 24.18 12.80 -0.39
CA LEU A 82 25.15 13.71 -1.03
C LEU A 82 26.36 13.99 -0.15
N ILE A 83 26.13 14.34 1.12
CA ILE A 83 27.17 14.80 2.05
C ILE A 83 28.02 13.63 2.57
N PHE A 84 27.36 12.58 3.07
CA PHE A 84 28.02 11.49 3.79
C PHE A 84 28.40 10.31 2.89
N ARG A 85 27.56 9.96 1.91
CA ARG A 85 27.82 8.84 0.99
C ARG A 85 28.53 9.25 -0.28
N ARG A 86 28.64 10.57 -0.56
CA ARG A 86 29.23 11.12 -1.79
C ARG A 86 28.67 10.48 -3.07
N SER A 87 27.37 10.18 -3.05
CA SER A 87 26.68 9.53 -4.17
C SER A 87 26.68 10.42 -5.41
N PRO A 88 26.71 9.87 -6.63
CA PRO A 88 26.55 10.61 -7.86
C PRO A 88 25.27 11.46 -7.85
N LEU A 89 25.30 12.64 -8.49
CA LEU A 89 24.17 13.56 -8.51
C LEU A 89 22.89 12.92 -9.09
N PHE A 90 23.03 12.04 -10.07
CA PHE A 90 21.88 11.31 -10.64
C PHE A 90 21.22 10.38 -9.61
N ASP A 91 22.01 9.68 -8.81
CA ASP A 91 21.49 8.79 -7.76
C ASP A 91 20.79 9.59 -6.64
N VAL A 92 21.35 10.75 -6.28
CA VAL A 92 20.75 11.69 -5.32
C VAL A 92 19.42 12.21 -5.85
N PHE A 93 19.34 12.59 -7.11
CA PHE A 93 18.10 13.04 -7.75
C PHE A 93 17.08 11.90 -7.84
N SER A 94 17.51 10.71 -8.24
CA SER A 94 16.65 9.52 -8.25
C SER A 94 16.08 9.22 -6.85
N GLN A 95 16.93 9.23 -5.82
CA GLN A 95 16.52 9.07 -4.43
C GLN A 95 15.54 10.16 -3.97
N PHE A 96 15.72 11.41 -4.40
CA PHE A 96 14.81 12.49 -4.08
C PHE A 96 13.42 12.24 -4.68
N ILE A 97 13.34 11.79 -5.93
CA ILE A 97 12.06 11.52 -6.60
C ILE A 97 11.40 10.24 -6.07
N THR A 98 12.16 9.15 -5.95
CA THR A 98 11.59 7.86 -5.50
C THR A 98 11.32 7.83 -3.99
N GLY A 99 12.03 8.68 -3.25
CA GLY A 99 12.03 8.67 -1.79
C GLY A 99 12.83 7.50 -1.20
N HIS A 100 13.05 7.54 0.11
CA HIS A 100 13.58 6.41 0.84
C HIS A 100 12.54 5.30 0.94
N TYR A 101 12.95 4.03 1.03
CA TYR A 101 12.06 2.85 0.93
C TYR A 101 10.79 2.92 1.79
N HIS A 102 10.81 3.54 2.95
CA HIS A 102 9.62 3.66 3.82
C HIS A 102 8.68 4.83 3.43
N LEU A 103 9.09 5.73 2.53
CA LEU A 103 8.26 6.85 2.08
C LEU A 103 7.21 6.45 1.01
N TRP A 104 7.25 5.20 0.50
CA TRP A 104 6.25 4.69 -0.45
C TRP A 104 4.83 4.87 0.04
N PHE A 105 4.64 4.82 1.38
CA PHE A 105 3.36 5.02 2.03
C PHE A 105 2.76 6.40 1.74
N LEU A 106 3.59 7.45 1.63
CA LEU A 106 3.11 8.80 1.30
C LEU A 106 2.59 8.88 -0.14
N TYR A 107 3.22 8.19 -1.09
CA TYR A 107 2.69 8.07 -2.45
C TYR A 107 1.34 7.37 -2.46
N MET A 108 1.24 6.27 -1.75
CA MET A 108 0.02 5.47 -1.63
C MET A 108 -1.14 6.30 -1.05
N ILE A 109 -0.92 7.00 0.05
CA ILE A 109 -1.98 7.80 0.69
C ILE A 109 -2.39 9.00 -0.17
N VAL A 110 -1.46 9.63 -0.89
CA VAL A 110 -1.79 10.66 -1.88
C VAL A 110 -2.67 10.09 -2.99
N GLY A 111 -2.33 8.91 -3.52
CA GLY A 111 -3.15 8.21 -4.51
C GLY A 111 -4.57 7.96 -4.01
N LEU A 112 -4.72 7.46 -2.76
CA LEU A 112 -6.03 7.25 -2.15
C LEU A 112 -6.81 8.56 -1.96
N TYR A 113 -6.16 9.64 -1.57
CA TYR A 113 -6.84 10.95 -1.45
C TYR A 113 -7.32 11.48 -2.80
N LEU A 114 -6.56 11.26 -3.87
CA LEU A 114 -6.99 11.63 -5.22
C LEU A 114 -8.21 10.81 -5.69
N LEU A 115 -8.36 9.57 -5.21
CA LEU A 115 -9.48 8.71 -5.53
C LEU A 115 -10.76 9.03 -4.73
N ILE A 116 -10.68 9.80 -3.63
CA ILE A 116 -11.86 10.11 -2.78
C ILE A 116 -13.07 10.60 -3.59
N PRO A 117 -12.95 11.58 -4.53
CA PRO A 117 -14.10 12.06 -5.28
C PRO A 117 -14.76 10.97 -6.15
N LEU A 118 -13.95 10.02 -6.65
CA LEU A 118 -14.45 8.90 -7.47
C LEU A 118 -15.08 7.80 -6.63
N LEU A 119 -14.57 7.58 -5.40
CA LEU A 119 -15.09 6.55 -4.50
C LEU A 119 -16.36 6.97 -3.75
N ARG A 120 -16.60 8.27 -3.57
CA ARG A 120 -17.80 8.78 -2.88
C ARG A 120 -19.11 8.29 -3.47
N PRO A 121 -19.37 8.38 -4.78
CA PRO A 121 -20.60 7.83 -5.35
C PRO A 121 -20.76 6.32 -5.08
N ILE A 122 -19.66 5.58 -5.02
CA ILE A 122 -19.65 4.16 -4.73
C ILE A 122 -20.11 3.91 -3.29
N VAL A 123 -19.52 4.63 -2.31
CA VAL A 123 -19.86 4.41 -0.88
C VAL A 123 -21.22 5.00 -0.47
N GLN A 124 -21.75 5.96 -1.22
CA GLN A 124 -23.10 6.51 -1.01
C GLN A 124 -24.20 5.56 -1.49
N ASN A 125 -23.88 4.60 -2.35
CA ASN A 125 -24.80 3.58 -2.82
C ASN A 125 -24.42 2.21 -2.23
N GLU A 126 -25.21 1.72 -1.29
CA GLU A 126 -24.91 0.47 -0.57
C GLU A 126 -24.76 -0.74 -1.51
N THR A 127 -25.59 -0.84 -2.54
CA THR A 127 -25.51 -1.93 -3.53
C THR A 127 -24.20 -1.85 -4.31
N LEU A 128 -23.81 -0.65 -4.77
CA LEU A 128 -22.57 -0.45 -5.52
C LEU A 128 -21.35 -0.68 -4.64
N MET A 129 -21.41 -0.26 -3.37
CA MET A 129 -20.34 -0.48 -2.40
C MET A 129 -20.15 -1.97 -2.12
N ARG A 130 -21.22 -2.72 -1.88
CA ARG A 130 -21.15 -4.17 -1.69
C ARG A 130 -20.61 -4.89 -2.93
N TYR A 131 -21.03 -4.48 -4.12
CA TYR A 131 -20.50 -5.00 -5.38
C TYR A 131 -19.00 -4.73 -5.53
N PHE A 132 -18.55 -3.50 -5.22
CA PHE A 132 -17.12 -3.15 -5.23
C PHE A 132 -16.34 -4.01 -4.25
N LEU A 133 -16.81 -4.18 -3.02
CA LEU A 133 -16.15 -5.01 -2.00
C LEU A 133 -16.12 -6.49 -2.40
N LEU A 134 -17.17 -7.00 -3.05
CA LEU A 134 -17.22 -8.36 -3.57
C LEU A 134 -16.17 -8.58 -4.68
N LEU A 135 -16.12 -7.67 -5.66
CA LEU A 135 -15.10 -7.72 -6.71
C LEU A 135 -13.69 -7.69 -6.10
N ALA A 136 -13.46 -6.83 -5.14
CA ALA A 136 -12.18 -6.73 -4.46
C ALA A 136 -11.84 -8.02 -3.69
N LEU A 137 -12.80 -8.62 -2.99
CA LEU A 137 -12.63 -9.91 -2.33
C LEU A 137 -12.19 -10.99 -3.33
N VAL A 138 -12.84 -11.06 -4.48
CA VAL A 138 -12.52 -12.07 -5.50
C VAL A 138 -11.14 -11.81 -6.11
N PHE A 139 -10.89 -10.62 -6.66
CA PHE A 139 -9.69 -10.34 -7.45
C PHE A 139 -8.45 -10.02 -6.62
N THR A 140 -8.61 -9.43 -5.42
CA THR A 140 -7.47 -9.04 -4.58
C THR A 140 -7.11 -10.12 -3.55
N PHE A 141 -8.06 -10.93 -3.12
CA PHE A 141 -7.82 -11.95 -2.09
C PHE A 141 -7.99 -13.37 -2.61
N LEU A 142 -9.19 -13.76 -3.09
CA LEU A 142 -9.48 -15.17 -3.38
C LEU A 142 -8.65 -15.72 -4.55
N LEU A 143 -8.64 -15.02 -5.69
CA LEU A 143 -7.91 -15.49 -6.87
C LEU A 143 -6.39 -15.57 -6.66
N PRO A 144 -5.69 -14.58 -6.05
CA PRO A 144 -4.28 -14.71 -5.74
C PRO A 144 -3.97 -15.85 -4.77
N GLN A 145 -4.81 -16.08 -3.75
CA GLN A 145 -4.63 -17.20 -2.83
C GLN A 145 -4.87 -18.55 -3.52
N LEU A 146 -5.87 -18.62 -4.41
CA LEU A 146 -6.11 -19.81 -5.23
C LEU A 146 -4.91 -20.09 -6.16
N ALA A 147 -4.37 -19.06 -6.81
CA ALA A 147 -3.18 -19.20 -7.65
C ALA A 147 -1.98 -19.72 -6.83
N LEU A 148 -1.77 -19.18 -5.63
CA LEU A 148 -0.73 -19.64 -4.72
C LEU A 148 -0.95 -21.09 -4.31
N PHE A 149 -2.15 -21.47 -3.93
CA PHE A 149 -2.48 -22.86 -3.58
C PHE A 149 -2.26 -23.82 -4.77
N CYS A 150 -2.71 -23.44 -5.96
CA CYS A 150 -2.51 -24.21 -7.17
C CYS A 150 -1.03 -24.37 -7.56
N SER A 151 -0.15 -23.45 -7.16
CA SER A 151 1.28 -23.57 -7.44
C SER A 151 1.93 -24.79 -6.79
N PHE A 152 1.41 -25.24 -5.65
CA PHE A 152 1.87 -26.46 -4.96
C PHE A 152 1.38 -27.75 -5.65
N VAL A 153 0.26 -27.70 -6.38
CA VAL A 153 -0.35 -28.87 -7.03
C VAL A 153 0.00 -28.92 -8.52
N SER A 154 -0.13 -27.79 -9.21
CA SER A 154 0.13 -27.67 -10.64
C SER A 154 0.59 -26.26 -11.01
N PRO A 155 1.89 -26.05 -11.25
CA PRO A 155 2.42 -24.76 -11.67
C PRO A 155 1.73 -24.19 -12.93
N ARG A 156 1.31 -25.06 -13.86
CA ARG A 156 0.60 -24.64 -15.09
C ARG A 156 -0.75 -23.97 -14.77
N VAL A 157 -1.53 -24.53 -13.85
CA VAL A 157 -2.83 -23.97 -13.42
C VAL A 157 -2.61 -22.64 -12.72
N SER A 158 -1.62 -22.55 -11.84
CA SER A 158 -1.24 -21.30 -11.18
C SER A 158 -0.90 -20.20 -12.19
N THR A 159 -0.10 -20.52 -13.21
CA THR A 159 0.27 -19.56 -14.27
C THR A 159 -0.97 -19.06 -15.02
N VAL A 160 -1.91 -19.95 -15.37
CA VAL A 160 -3.16 -19.55 -16.05
C VAL A 160 -3.97 -18.59 -15.17
N ILE A 161 -4.19 -18.90 -13.90
CA ILE A 161 -4.94 -18.05 -12.97
C ILE A 161 -4.26 -16.68 -12.83
N THR A 162 -2.94 -16.66 -12.63
CA THR A 162 -2.17 -15.41 -12.50
C THR A 162 -2.26 -14.58 -13.78
N THR A 163 -2.18 -15.20 -14.94
CA THR A 163 -2.31 -14.54 -16.24
C THR A 163 -3.70 -13.91 -16.40
N VAL A 164 -4.77 -14.61 -16.02
CA VAL A 164 -6.14 -14.08 -16.05
C VAL A 164 -6.26 -12.87 -15.12
N ILE A 165 -5.74 -12.96 -13.89
CA ILE A 165 -5.75 -11.84 -12.93
C ILE A 165 -5.04 -10.62 -13.54
N MET A 166 -3.87 -10.82 -14.16
CA MET A 166 -3.10 -9.73 -14.77
C MET A 166 -3.85 -9.11 -15.97
N TYR A 167 -4.45 -9.90 -16.82
CA TYR A 167 -5.14 -9.42 -18.03
C TYR A 167 -6.48 -8.72 -17.74
N THR A 168 -7.13 -9.03 -16.62
CA THR A 168 -8.36 -8.32 -16.22
C THR A 168 -8.10 -6.92 -15.70
N TYR A 169 -6.85 -6.58 -15.35
CA TYR A 169 -6.44 -5.30 -14.75
C TYR A 169 -7.27 -4.90 -13.50
N CYS A 170 -8.14 -5.77 -13.00
CA CYS A 170 -8.96 -5.50 -11.80
C CYS A 170 -8.13 -5.35 -10.53
N TYR A 171 -6.94 -5.94 -10.49
CA TYR A 171 -6.04 -5.85 -9.34
C TYR A 171 -5.60 -4.42 -9.04
N PHE A 172 -5.32 -3.60 -10.05
CA PHE A 172 -4.83 -2.23 -9.88
C PHE A 172 -5.84 -1.32 -9.15
N PRO A 173 -7.10 -1.17 -9.60
CA PRO A 173 -8.06 -0.30 -8.94
C PRO A 173 -8.58 -0.87 -7.59
N LEU A 174 -8.50 -2.19 -7.38
CA LEU A 174 -9.04 -2.83 -6.19
C LEU A 174 -8.02 -2.99 -5.06
N GLY A 175 -6.72 -2.89 -5.32
CA GLY A 175 -5.63 -3.09 -4.36
C GLY A 175 -5.89 -2.51 -2.96
N LEU A 176 -5.19 -1.46 -2.58
CA LEU A 176 -5.38 -0.82 -1.26
C LEU A 176 -6.69 -0.02 -1.12
N THR A 177 -7.38 0.27 -2.22
CA THR A 177 -8.70 0.94 -2.20
C THR A 177 -9.77 0.10 -1.53
N VAL A 178 -9.65 -1.25 -1.55
CA VAL A 178 -10.59 -2.12 -0.84
C VAL A 178 -10.55 -1.89 0.67
N TYR A 179 -9.38 -1.72 1.23
CA TYR A 179 -9.25 -1.40 2.66
C TYR A 179 -9.82 -0.02 2.98
N PHE A 180 -9.64 0.94 2.07
CA PHE A 180 -10.15 2.30 2.22
C PHE A 180 -11.68 2.33 2.21
N VAL A 181 -12.32 1.67 1.24
CA VAL A 181 -13.79 1.52 1.17
C VAL A 181 -14.31 0.63 2.30
N GLY A 182 -13.63 -0.48 2.59
CA GLY A 182 -13.99 -1.40 3.67
C GLY A 182 -13.97 -0.73 5.05
N GLY A 183 -13.02 0.16 5.28
CA GLY A 183 -12.99 0.96 6.51
C GLY A 183 -14.22 1.86 6.67
N TYR A 184 -14.70 2.47 5.60
CA TYR A 184 -15.95 3.23 5.60
C TYR A 184 -17.18 2.33 5.81
N TYR A 185 -17.19 1.15 5.20
CA TYR A 185 -18.29 0.18 5.35
C TYR A 185 -18.47 -0.31 6.80
N LEU A 186 -17.38 -0.38 7.55
CA LEU A 186 -17.38 -0.85 8.94
C LEU A 186 -17.56 0.27 9.98
N SER A 187 -17.55 1.53 9.56
CA SER A 187 -17.70 2.70 10.45
C SER A 187 -19.15 3.13 10.61
#